data_1545799249b6849396ed1a9aa8376f16
#
_entry.id   1545799249b6849396ed1a9aa8376f16
#
_cell.length_a   1.000
_cell.length_b   1.000
_cell.length_c   1.000
_cell.angle_alpha   90.00
_cell.angle_beta   90.00
_cell.angle_gamma   90.00
#
_symmetry.space_group_name_H-M   'P 1'
#
loop_
_entity.id
_entity.type
_entity.pdbx_description
1 polymer ?
#
loop_
_entity_poly.entity_id
_entity_poly.type
_entity_poly.pdbx_seq_one_letter_code
_entity_poly.pdbx_strand_id
1 'polypeptide(L)'
;MLSIPVLRDGEERSSRDTHLLHGVDGVPVATVHEAPAMVTRLTVKRMRAAPRTAQDKRLAALADAGRLFAEATLGGQTPEEYCRVQSIVSGVPIGVARQTLGRMRDDCGLLGDVVARQSPVGAGRTARWVRRGSVFGVVAPSNHPATHGAWLQAVALGYRVAVRPGARDPVTPLRLVRALLQAGLEPGWISLLPGPHAAADALMDAADLSLVYGSEATVARLRGNDRVLVRGPGRSKILVDVPVDEAVLDHLIAEISADGGVRCTNTTAVFTSGDHRALAEALAGRLAALPGLPVTDARAVLPVRPRKEAEGLRAALHRAAQGAVDLTERYYEADGGPVTVVDEDAAALRPAVMCVDRSDHPGLGTELPFPCVWVAPWGRQEGIGPLDDSLALTLLTDDAALVDEALEAPGIRTVLHGRVPRWWRDPHLPHDGYLGQFLMEARGFAGS
;
A
#
# COMPACT_ATOMS: atom_id res chain seq x y z
N MET A 1 18.40 15.03 -14.65
CA MET A 1 18.25 13.74 -13.93
C MET A 1 18.08 14.05 -12.44
N LEU A 2 17.06 13.49 -11.80
CA LEU A 2 16.76 13.72 -10.37
C LEU A 2 17.85 13.09 -9.49
N SER A 3 18.09 13.67 -8.29
CA SER A 3 18.93 13.06 -7.25
C SER A 3 18.05 12.66 -6.07
N ILE A 4 18.18 11.40 -5.63
CA ILE A 4 17.57 10.87 -4.42
C ILE A 4 18.67 10.75 -3.36
N PRO A 5 18.82 11.74 -2.45
CA PRO A 5 19.89 11.76 -1.48
C PRO A 5 19.62 10.85 -0.29
N VAL A 6 20.63 10.55 0.49
CA VAL A 6 20.50 10.17 1.90
C VAL A 6 20.12 11.44 2.68
N LEU A 7 18.95 11.45 3.32
CA LEU A 7 18.51 12.62 4.09
C LEU A 7 18.53 12.28 5.59
N ARG A 8 19.39 12.96 6.32
CA ARG A 8 19.56 12.79 7.77
C ARG A 8 19.96 14.09 8.46
N ASP A 9 19.53 14.25 9.68
CA ASP A 9 19.80 15.48 10.46
C ASP A 9 19.31 16.75 9.72
N GLY A 10 18.25 16.63 8.89
CA GLY A 10 17.71 17.71 8.05
C GLY A 10 18.52 18.02 6.79
N GLU A 11 19.63 17.34 6.54
CA GLU A 11 20.53 17.61 5.42
C GLU A 11 20.48 16.50 4.36
N GLU A 12 20.46 16.92 3.09
CA GLU A 12 20.64 16.04 1.95
C GLU A 12 22.13 15.73 1.74
N ARG A 13 22.49 14.48 1.68
CA ARG A 13 23.88 14.03 1.57
C ARG A 13 24.02 13.07 0.40
N SER A 14 25.07 13.29 -0.38
CA SER A 14 25.51 12.35 -1.39
C SER A 14 26.25 11.18 -0.75
N SER A 15 26.17 10.00 -1.36
CA SER A 15 26.96 8.81 -1.04
C SER A 15 27.84 8.44 -2.24
N ARG A 16 28.93 7.73 -2.01
CA ARG A 16 29.74 7.12 -3.08
C ARG A 16 29.01 5.93 -3.70
N ASP A 17 28.26 5.20 -2.88
CA ASP A 17 27.45 4.07 -3.34
C ASP A 17 26.16 4.62 -3.94
N THR A 18 25.99 4.41 -5.24
CA THR A 18 24.84 4.90 -5.99
C THR A 18 24.34 3.84 -6.97
N HIS A 19 23.07 3.92 -7.32
CA HIS A 19 22.52 3.21 -8.47
C HIS A 19 21.60 4.12 -9.28
N LEU A 20 21.35 3.76 -10.53
CA LEU A 20 20.39 4.45 -11.38
C LEU A 20 18.99 3.88 -11.12
N LEU A 21 18.04 4.77 -10.93
CA LEU A 21 16.62 4.46 -10.94
C LEU A 21 16.12 4.65 -12.37
N HIS A 22 15.58 3.59 -12.95
CA HIS A 22 15.04 3.61 -14.31
C HIS A 22 13.51 3.71 -14.26
N GLY A 23 12.96 4.33 -15.29
CA GLY A 23 11.55 4.24 -15.62
C GLY A 23 11.17 2.84 -16.08
N VAL A 24 9.87 2.60 -16.21
CA VAL A 24 9.34 1.35 -16.78
C VAL A 24 9.73 1.16 -18.24
N ASP A 25 10.13 2.24 -18.92
CA ASP A 25 10.67 2.31 -20.28
C ASP A 25 12.19 2.05 -20.35
N GLY A 26 12.83 1.71 -19.23
CA GLY A 26 14.27 1.49 -19.15
C GLY A 26 15.11 2.78 -19.14
N VAL A 27 14.51 3.96 -19.28
CA VAL A 27 15.24 5.23 -19.31
C VAL A 27 15.68 5.64 -17.90
N PRO A 28 16.95 6.05 -17.69
CA PRO A 28 17.41 6.56 -16.40
C PRO A 28 16.67 7.84 -16.00
N VAL A 29 16.06 7.85 -14.80
CA VAL A 29 15.25 8.96 -14.25
C VAL A 29 16.00 9.67 -13.12
N ALA A 30 16.63 8.91 -12.22
CA ALA A 30 17.28 9.45 -11.06
C ALA A 30 18.57 8.70 -10.68
N THR A 31 19.48 9.39 -9.99
CA THR A 31 20.58 8.77 -9.25
C THR A 31 20.15 8.62 -7.79
N VAL A 32 20.19 7.42 -7.27
CA VAL A 32 19.87 7.12 -5.86
C VAL A 32 21.17 6.95 -5.09
N HIS A 33 21.37 7.77 -4.05
CA HIS A 33 22.49 7.65 -3.11
C HIS A 33 22.14 6.70 -1.99
N GLU A 34 22.95 5.68 -1.76
CA GLU A 34 22.67 4.64 -0.79
C GLU A 34 23.25 4.95 0.59
N ALA A 35 22.50 4.63 1.63
CA ALA A 35 22.95 4.63 3.01
C ALA A 35 23.46 3.23 3.38
N PRO A 36 24.77 3.02 3.57
CA PRO A 36 25.30 1.77 4.07
C PRO A 36 24.74 1.42 5.46
N ALA A 37 24.77 0.14 5.83
CA ALA A 37 24.24 -0.35 7.11
C ALA A 37 24.81 0.41 8.33
N MET A 38 26.10 0.78 8.31
CA MET A 38 26.70 1.58 9.36
C MET A 38 26.10 2.98 9.46
N VAL A 39 25.88 3.65 8.32
CA VAL A 39 25.25 4.99 8.26
C VAL A 39 23.84 4.91 8.81
N THR A 40 23.09 3.86 8.45
CA THR A 40 21.74 3.60 8.96
C THR A 40 21.74 3.48 10.50
N ARG A 41 22.60 2.64 11.07
CA ARG A 41 22.72 2.48 12.54
C ARG A 41 23.10 3.78 13.25
N LEU A 42 24.07 4.52 12.71
CA LEU A 42 24.50 5.80 13.28
C LEU A 42 23.39 6.85 13.21
N THR A 43 22.62 6.89 12.11
CA THR A 43 21.49 7.82 11.97
C THR A 43 20.42 7.51 13.02
N VAL A 44 20.01 6.26 13.18
CA VAL A 44 19.02 5.85 14.20
C VAL A 44 19.52 6.21 15.62
N LYS A 45 20.80 5.99 15.91
CA LYS A 45 21.41 6.37 17.20
C LYS A 45 21.30 7.88 17.45
N ARG A 46 21.56 8.73 16.45
CA ARG A 46 21.44 10.19 16.56
C ARG A 46 19.97 10.61 16.72
N MET A 47 19.07 10.03 15.94
CA MET A 47 17.64 10.29 16.07
C MET A 47 17.13 10.00 17.48
N ARG A 48 17.61 8.93 18.12
CA ARG A 48 17.24 8.59 19.49
C ARG A 48 17.61 9.68 20.50
N ALA A 49 18.70 10.41 20.25
CA ALA A 49 19.17 11.53 21.08
C ALA A 49 18.52 12.87 20.72
N ALA A 50 17.76 12.98 19.63
CA ALA A 50 17.13 14.23 19.22
C ALA A 50 16.17 14.76 20.30
N PRO A 51 16.05 16.11 20.46
CA PRO A 51 15.14 16.72 21.42
C PRO A 51 13.70 16.28 21.25
N ARG A 52 12.92 16.35 22.33
CA ARG A 52 11.48 16.12 22.26
C ARG A 52 10.81 17.37 21.69
N THR A 53 9.88 17.18 20.76
CA THR A 53 9.01 18.24 20.24
C THR A 53 7.61 18.06 20.84
N ALA A 54 6.98 19.14 21.24
CA ALA A 54 5.64 19.14 21.77
C ALA A 54 4.62 18.61 20.76
N GLN A 55 3.55 17.99 21.23
CA GLN A 55 2.58 17.31 20.37
C GLN A 55 1.89 18.28 19.40
N ASP A 56 1.47 19.44 19.90
CA ASP A 56 0.84 20.48 19.11
C ASP A 56 1.72 20.96 17.95
N LYS A 57 3.01 21.16 18.20
CA LYS A 57 3.99 21.52 17.16
C LYS A 57 4.15 20.41 16.11
N ARG A 58 4.20 19.14 16.54
CA ARG A 58 4.29 18.02 15.60
C ARG A 58 3.05 17.91 14.71
N LEU A 59 1.86 18.03 15.32
CA LEU A 59 0.60 17.95 14.59
C LEU A 59 0.43 19.11 13.62
N ALA A 60 0.82 20.33 14.01
CA ALA A 60 0.85 21.49 13.11
C ALA A 60 1.81 21.24 11.92
N ALA A 61 3.02 20.76 12.19
CA ALA A 61 4.00 20.45 11.14
C ALA A 61 3.50 19.34 10.19
N LEU A 62 2.78 18.33 10.70
CA LEU A 62 2.18 17.28 9.87
C LEU A 62 1.08 17.83 8.95
N ALA A 63 0.17 18.66 9.48
CA ALA A 63 -0.89 19.29 8.69
C ALA A 63 -0.30 20.20 7.58
N ASP A 64 0.68 21.04 7.93
CA ASP A 64 1.38 21.87 6.96
C ASP A 64 2.17 21.06 5.92
N ALA A 65 2.81 19.96 6.33
CA ALA A 65 3.52 19.08 5.43
C ALA A 65 2.58 18.43 4.40
N GLY A 66 1.36 18.06 4.79
CA GLY A 66 0.35 17.54 3.85
C GLY A 66 0.00 18.57 2.78
N ARG A 67 -0.21 19.83 3.17
CA ARG A 67 -0.46 20.94 2.24
C ARG A 67 0.75 21.20 1.34
N LEU A 68 1.96 21.28 1.90
CA LEU A 68 3.19 21.46 1.12
C LEU A 68 3.45 20.30 0.16
N PHE A 69 3.21 19.07 0.58
CA PHE A 69 3.31 17.89 -0.30
C PHE A 69 2.40 18.02 -1.50
N ALA A 70 1.17 18.49 -1.33
CA ALA A 70 0.19 18.60 -2.40
C ALA A 70 0.45 19.78 -3.33
N GLU A 71 0.93 20.91 -2.83
CA GLU A 71 0.85 22.20 -3.53
C GLU A 71 2.21 22.85 -3.81
N ALA A 72 3.26 22.56 -3.01
CA ALA A 72 4.51 23.28 -3.10
C ALA A 72 5.51 22.66 -4.10
N THR A 73 6.39 23.50 -4.62
CA THR A 73 7.63 23.05 -5.25
C THR A 73 8.63 22.68 -4.17
N LEU A 74 9.02 21.42 -4.10
CA LEU A 74 9.91 20.87 -3.08
C LEU A 74 11.20 20.34 -3.71
N GLY A 75 12.34 20.90 -3.30
CA GLY A 75 13.63 20.54 -3.89
C GLY A 75 13.67 20.74 -5.40
N GLY A 76 13.01 21.78 -5.91
CA GLY A 76 12.92 22.10 -7.32
C GLY A 76 11.88 21.30 -8.12
N GLN A 77 11.16 20.37 -7.47
CA GLN A 77 10.15 19.53 -8.12
C GLN A 77 8.73 20.04 -7.82
N THR A 78 7.98 20.39 -8.84
CA THR A 78 6.56 20.76 -8.75
C THR A 78 5.70 19.52 -8.43
N PRO A 79 4.44 19.69 -7.98
CA PRO A 79 3.51 18.56 -7.78
C PRO A 79 3.29 17.72 -9.04
N GLU A 80 3.14 18.35 -10.20
CA GLU A 80 2.90 17.63 -11.46
C GLU A 80 4.16 16.88 -11.94
N GLU A 81 5.35 17.46 -11.78
CA GLU A 81 6.62 16.75 -12.06
C GLU A 81 6.80 15.56 -11.13
N TYR A 82 6.42 15.70 -9.85
CA TYR A 82 6.38 14.56 -8.93
C TYR A 82 5.45 13.47 -9.44
N CYS A 83 4.20 13.79 -9.80
CA CYS A 83 3.25 12.80 -10.29
C CYS A 83 3.78 12.06 -11.52
N ARG A 84 4.37 12.80 -12.47
CA ARG A 84 4.95 12.21 -13.67
C ARG A 84 6.12 11.28 -13.34
N VAL A 85 7.07 11.73 -12.53
CA VAL A 85 8.25 10.93 -12.16
C VAL A 85 7.83 9.70 -11.38
N GLN A 86 6.97 9.86 -10.38
CA GLN A 86 6.46 8.75 -9.57
C GLN A 86 5.78 7.69 -10.44
N SER A 87 4.93 8.12 -11.39
CA SER A 87 4.24 7.23 -12.32
C SER A 87 5.22 6.46 -13.22
N ILE A 88 6.21 7.15 -13.80
CA ILE A 88 7.21 6.53 -14.68
C ILE A 88 8.05 5.49 -13.93
N VAL A 89 8.51 5.77 -12.70
CA VAL A 89 9.39 4.86 -11.96
C VAL A 89 8.64 3.70 -11.30
N SER A 90 7.42 3.92 -10.83
CA SER A 90 6.61 2.89 -10.19
C SER A 90 5.79 2.05 -11.17
N GLY A 91 5.49 2.59 -12.35
CA GLY A 91 4.59 2.01 -13.34
C GLY A 91 3.12 2.05 -12.94
N VAL A 92 2.76 2.93 -12.01
CA VAL A 92 1.36 3.15 -11.57
C VAL A 92 0.76 4.29 -12.40
N PRO A 93 -0.51 4.23 -12.84
CA PRO A 93 -1.15 5.29 -13.61
C PRO A 93 -1.03 6.66 -12.95
N ILE A 94 -0.76 7.71 -13.75
CA ILE A 94 -0.53 9.07 -13.23
C ILE A 94 -1.72 9.63 -12.43
N GLY A 95 -2.94 9.19 -12.74
CA GLY A 95 -4.13 9.52 -11.98
C GLY A 95 -4.04 9.15 -10.51
N VAL A 96 -3.34 8.05 -10.18
CA VAL A 96 -3.13 7.59 -8.80
C VAL A 96 -2.20 8.54 -8.04
N ALA A 97 -1.10 8.97 -8.67
CA ALA A 97 -0.18 9.93 -8.06
C ALA A 97 -0.88 11.29 -7.81
N ARG A 98 -1.67 11.77 -8.78
CA ARG A 98 -2.48 13.00 -8.66
C ARG A 98 -3.50 12.90 -7.53
N GLN A 99 -4.22 11.79 -7.41
CA GLN A 99 -5.16 11.57 -6.30
C GLN A 99 -4.44 11.51 -4.95
N THR A 100 -3.23 10.95 -4.91
CA THR A 100 -2.42 10.87 -3.69
C THR A 100 -2.04 12.24 -3.13
N LEU A 101 -1.85 13.26 -3.99
CA LEU A 101 -1.60 14.62 -3.52
C LEU A 101 -2.73 15.13 -2.59
N GLY A 102 -3.97 15.04 -3.06
CA GLY A 102 -5.14 15.46 -2.27
C GLY A 102 -5.33 14.60 -1.02
N ARG A 103 -5.21 13.27 -1.16
CA ARG A 103 -5.34 12.35 -0.03
C ARG A 103 -4.31 12.61 1.06
N MET A 104 -3.04 12.82 0.69
CA MET A 104 -1.97 13.09 1.66
C MET A 104 -2.20 14.38 2.41
N ARG A 105 -2.69 15.44 1.72
CA ARG A 105 -3.08 16.70 2.36
C ARG A 105 -4.17 16.48 3.41
N ASP A 106 -5.24 15.80 3.02
CA ASP A 106 -6.42 15.60 3.86
C ASP A 106 -6.08 14.67 5.05
N ASP A 107 -5.40 13.54 4.80
CA ASP A 107 -4.96 12.59 5.83
C ASP A 107 -4.04 13.26 6.87
N CYS A 108 -3.07 14.08 6.43
CA CYS A 108 -2.16 14.78 7.34
C CYS A 108 -2.90 15.76 8.27
N GLY A 109 -3.94 16.42 7.77
CA GLY A 109 -4.77 17.33 8.57
C GLY A 109 -5.56 16.64 9.68
N LEU A 110 -5.87 15.35 9.50
CA LEU A 110 -6.69 14.55 10.42
C LEU A 110 -5.86 13.71 11.40
N LEU A 111 -4.54 13.66 11.28
CA LEU A 111 -3.68 12.74 12.07
C LEU A 111 -3.85 12.89 13.58
N GLY A 112 -4.06 14.11 14.07
CA GLY A 112 -4.29 14.34 15.51
C GLY A 112 -5.53 13.62 16.03
N ASP A 113 -6.63 13.73 15.31
CA ASP A 113 -7.91 13.07 15.65
C ASP A 113 -7.81 11.54 15.47
N VAL A 114 -7.21 11.11 14.36
CA VAL A 114 -7.00 9.68 14.08
C VAL A 114 -6.23 8.98 15.19
N VAL A 115 -5.10 9.53 15.65
CA VAL A 115 -4.31 8.88 16.70
C VAL A 115 -4.95 9.02 18.09
N ALA A 116 -5.72 10.08 18.34
CA ALA A 116 -6.44 10.24 19.60
C ALA A 116 -7.52 9.15 19.79
N ARG A 117 -8.25 8.83 18.73
CA ARG A 117 -9.30 7.77 18.76
C ARG A 117 -8.76 6.35 18.88
N GLN A 118 -7.49 6.13 18.54
CA GLN A 118 -6.84 4.81 18.71
C GLN A 118 -6.51 4.49 20.18
N SER A 119 -6.53 5.49 21.07
CA SER A 119 -6.18 5.29 22.47
C SER A 119 -7.31 4.56 23.21
N PRO A 120 -7.06 3.40 23.82
CA PRO A 120 -8.04 2.71 24.65
C PRO A 120 -8.19 3.37 26.03
N VAL A 121 -7.30 4.33 26.34
CA VAL A 121 -7.28 5.05 27.61
C VAL A 121 -8.11 6.31 27.45
N GLY A 122 -9.29 6.35 28.05
CA GLY A 122 -10.09 7.57 28.11
C GLY A 122 -9.35 8.71 28.83
N ALA A 123 -9.96 9.89 28.95
CA ALA A 123 -9.41 11.06 29.64
C ALA A 123 -9.22 10.85 31.17
N GLY A 124 -9.20 9.59 31.64
CA GLY A 124 -9.06 9.21 33.05
C GLY A 124 -7.68 9.52 33.63
N ARG A 125 -7.63 9.68 34.94
CA ARG A 125 -6.39 9.97 35.69
C ARG A 125 -5.56 8.73 36.01
N THR A 126 -6.09 7.52 35.77
CA THR A 126 -5.53 6.24 36.27
C THR A 126 -4.69 5.48 35.24
N ALA A 127 -4.64 5.96 34.01
CA ALA A 127 -3.81 5.36 32.98
C ALA A 127 -3.23 6.40 32.02
N ARG A 128 -2.10 6.08 31.41
CA ARG A 128 -1.43 6.89 30.39
C ARG A 128 -1.14 6.04 29.17
N TRP A 129 -1.40 6.60 27.98
CA TRP A 129 -1.03 6.02 26.72
C TRP A 129 0.40 6.45 26.37
N VAL A 130 1.37 5.54 26.50
CA VAL A 130 2.80 5.86 26.38
C VAL A 130 3.46 5.07 25.27
N ARG A 131 4.52 5.61 24.72
CA ARG A 131 5.28 4.96 23.65
C ARG A 131 6.08 3.77 24.16
N ARG A 132 6.12 2.70 23.39
CA ARG A 132 6.97 1.52 23.61
C ARG A 132 8.43 1.77 23.26
N GLY A 133 8.72 2.84 22.48
CA GLY A 133 10.06 3.20 22.02
C GLY A 133 10.17 4.67 21.64
N SER A 134 11.23 5.04 20.94
CA SER A 134 11.52 6.41 20.51
C SER A 134 11.80 6.54 19.02
N VAL A 135 12.34 5.52 18.37
CA VAL A 135 12.63 5.50 16.93
C VAL A 135 11.87 4.37 16.25
N PHE A 136 11.16 4.71 15.20
CA PHE A 136 10.39 3.80 14.36
C PHE A 136 11.04 3.66 12.99
N GLY A 137 11.42 2.43 12.62
CA GLY A 137 11.95 2.09 11.31
C GLY A 137 10.84 1.74 10.33
N VAL A 138 10.94 2.19 9.09
CA VAL A 138 9.98 1.87 8.03
C VAL A 138 10.72 1.31 6.83
N VAL A 139 10.43 0.07 6.47
CA VAL A 139 10.82 -0.52 5.18
C VAL A 139 9.61 -0.40 4.27
N ALA A 140 9.60 0.66 3.48
CA ALA A 140 8.45 1.06 2.69
C ALA A 140 8.29 0.23 1.40
N PRO A 141 7.05 0.05 0.91
CA PRO A 141 6.78 -0.62 -0.36
C PRO A 141 6.99 0.32 -1.54
N SER A 142 6.85 -0.24 -2.77
CA SER A 142 6.89 0.53 -4.02
C SER A 142 5.60 0.44 -4.82
N ASN A 143 4.58 -0.24 -4.30
CA ASN A 143 3.37 -0.54 -5.08
C ASN A 143 2.39 0.63 -5.17
N HIS A 144 2.32 1.48 -4.13
CA HIS A 144 1.35 2.56 -4.10
C HIS A 144 1.84 3.74 -3.25
N PRO A 145 1.78 5.01 -3.76
CA PRO A 145 2.33 6.17 -3.05
C PRO A 145 1.57 6.52 -1.75
N ALA A 146 0.26 6.24 -1.64
CA ALA A 146 -0.50 6.56 -0.43
C ALA A 146 -0.13 5.70 0.80
N THR A 147 0.62 4.61 0.65
CA THR A 147 1.09 3.78 1.78
C THR A 147 1.97 4.55 2.75
N HIS A 148 2.60 5.63 2.28
CA HIS A 148 3.42 6.51 3.13
C HIS A 148 2.62 7.31 4.17
N GLY A 149 1.31 7.45 4.01
CA GLY A 149 0.43 8.04 5.03
C GLY A 149 0.43 7.26 6.36
N ALA A 150 0.63 5.94 6.31
CA ALA A 150 0.55 5.09 7.50
C ALA A 150 1.61 5.43 8.56
N TRP A 151 2.87 5.64 8.17
CA TRP A 151 3.94 5.90 9.13
C TRP A 151 3.94 7.34 9.70
N LEU A 152 3.19 8.27 9.11
CA LEU A 152 2.98 9.60 9.66
C LEU A 152 2.26 9.56 11.02
N GLN A 153 1.42 8.56 11.25
CA GLN A 153 0.82 8.32 12.56
C GLN A 153 1.87 8.09 13.66
N ALA A 154 3.01 7.47 13.33
CA ALA A 154 4.10 7.31 14.28
C ALA A 154 4.73 8.66 14.67
N VAL A 155 4.87 9.61 13.71
CA VAL A 155 5.31 10.99 14.03
C VAL A 155 4.29 11.67 14.93
N ALA A 156 2.99 11.56 14.62
CA ALA A 156 1.91 12.12 15.45
C ALA A 156 1.94 11.57 16.89
N LEU A 157 2.19 10.26 17.04
CA LEU A 157 2.33 9.59 18.34
C LEU A 157 3.65 9.91 19.07
N GLY A 158 4.58 10.62 18.41
CA GLY A 158 5.82 11.11 19.03
C GLY A 158 7.05 10.25 18.79
N TYR A 159 7.03 9.36 17.81
CA TYR A 159 8.20 8.65 17.32
C TYR A 159 9.00 9.48 16.32
N ARG A 160 10.31 9.32 16.34
CA ARG A 160 11.18 9.71 15.24
C ARG A 160 11.15 8.61 14.21
N VAL A 161 11.07 8.96 12.93
CA VAL A 161 10.83 7.97 11.86
C VAL A 161 11.99 7.94 10.88
N ALA A 162 12.60 6.76 10.71
CA ALA A 162 13.61 6.51 9.68
C ALA A 162 12.98 5.66 8.57
N VAL A 163 12.96 6.17 7.34
CA VAL A 163 12.34 5.51 6.19
C VAL A 163 13.41 4.99 5.24
N ARG A 164 13.43 3.68 5.01
CA ARG A 164 14.08 3.09 3.86
C ARG A 164 13.02 2.94 2.76
N PRO A 165 13.15 3.70 1.65
CA PRO A 165 12.17 3.67 0.57
C PRO A 165 12.16 2.35 -0.17
N GLY A 166 11.05 2.04 -0.82
CA GLY A 166 10.98 0.96 -1.80
C GLY A 166 11.83 1.26 -3.03
N ALA A 167 12.34 0.22 -3.69
CA ALA A 167 13.30 0.38 -4.77
C ALA A 167 12.73 1.14 -5.99
N ARG A 168 11.42 1.05 -6.23
CA ARG A 168 10.77 1.71 -7.38
C ARG A 168 10.09 3.02 -7.04
N ASP A 169 9.86 3.33 -5.78
CA ASP A 169 9.28 4.61 -5.38
C ASP A 169 10.06 5.25 -4.22
N PRO A 170 11.29 5.72 -4.45
CA PRO A 170 11.98 6.57 -3.49
C PRO A 170 11.51 8.04 -3.57
N VAL A 171 10.74 8.40 -4.59
CA VAL A 171 10.34 9.78 -4.90
C VAL A 171 9.28 10.26 -3.94
N THR A 172 8.27 9.43 -3.66
CA THR A 172 7.18 9.78 -2.72
C THR A 172 7.70 10.07 -1.31
N PRO A 173 8.46 9.18 -0.65
CA PRO A 173 8.97 9.47 0.68
C PRO A 173 9.99 10.61 0.69
N LEU A 174 10.78 10.83 -0.37
CA LEU A 174 11.65 12.00 -0.46
C LEU A 174 10.84 13.29 -0.43
N ARG A 175 9.81 13.40 -1.29
CA ARG A 175 8.94 14.58 -1.31
C ARG A 175 8.27 14.82 0.04
N LEU A 176 7.81 13.75 0.71
CA LEU A 176 7.15 13.84 2.01
C LEU A 176 8.10 14.27 3.11
N VAL A 177 9.35 13.75 3.14
CA VAL A 177 10.37 14.18 4.10
C VAL A 177 10.76 15.65 3.89
N ARG A 178 10.90 16.10 2.64
CA ARG A 178 11.13 17.52 2.32
C ARG A 178 9.98 18.40 2.80
N ALA A 179 8.73 17.96 2.59
CA ALA A 179 7.55 18.67 3.08
C ALA A 179 7.55 18.81 4.61
N LEU A 180 7.84 17.72 5.33
CA LEU A 180 7.92 17.71 6.80
C LEU A 180 8.99 18.67 7.34
N LEU A 181 10.17 18.66 6.74
CA LEU A 181 11.25 19.57 7.14
C LEU A 181 10.91 21.04 6.84
N GLN A 182 10.33 21.33 5.66
CA GLN A 182 9.89 22.67 5.30
C GLN A 182 8.73 23.16 6.16
N ALA A 183 7.88 22.25 6.66
CA ALA A 183 6.82 22.53 7.63
C ALA A 183 7.34 22.78 9.07
N GLY A 184 8.65 22.69 9.28
CA GLY A 184 9.27 22.95 10.59
C GLY A 184 9.34 21.75 11.52
N LEU A 185 9.19 20.53 11.02
CA LEU A 185 9.52 19.35 11.82
C LEU A 185 11.03 19.35 12.11
N GLU A 186 11.39 19.15 13.37
CA GLU A 186 12.79 19.15 13.82
C GLU A 186 13.66 18.17 13.01
N PRO A 187 14.85 18.55 12.54
CA PRO A 187 15.69 17.75 11.64
C PRO A 187 15.97 16.33 12.09
N GLY A 188 16.14 16.10 13.39
CA GLY A 188 16.40 14.77 13.96
C GLY A 188 15.16 13.86 14.07
N TRP A 189 13.97 14.32 13.61
CA TRP A 189 12.73 13.54 13.73
C TRP A 189 12.42 12.66 12.53
N ILE A 190 13.02 12.98 11.39
CA ILE A 190 12.77 12.26 10.15
C ILE A 190 14.06 12.02 9.37
N SER A 191 14.22 10.85 8.78
CA SER A 191 15.34 10.53 7.90
C SER A 191 14.88 9.66 6.74
N LEU A 192 15.49 9.86 5.55
CA LEU A 192 15.34 9.02 4.38
C LEU A 192 16.66 8.31 4.11
N LEU A 193 16.63 6.98 4.13
CA LEU A 193 17.81 6.13 4.06
C LEU A 193 17.66 5.11 2.91
N PRO A 194 17.75 5.53 1.64
CA PRO A 194 17.75 4.59 0.52
C PRO A 194 18.92 3.61 0.69
N GLY A 195 18.75 2.37 0.27
CA GLY A 195 19.83 1.40 0.38
C GLY A 195 19.39 -0.03 0.09
N PRO A 196 20.36 -0.97 0.01
CA PRO A 196 20.12 -2.36 -0.28
C PRO A 196 19.38 -3.09 0.86
N HIS A 197 19.10 -4.38 0.70
CA HIS A 197 18.43 -5.20 1.72
C HIS A 197 19.17 -5.20 3.07
N ALA A 198 20.50 -5.22 3.07
CA ALA A 198 21.31 -5.14 4.29
C ALA A 198 21.09 -3.83 5.09
N ALA A 199 20.74 -2.74 4.42
CA ALA A 199 20.36 -1.49 5.08
C ALA A 199 18.98 -1.60 5.73
N ALA A 200 18.04 -2.36 5.15
CA ALA A 200 16.75 -2.66 5.76
C ALA A 200 16.89 -3.48 7.04
N ASP A 201 17.72 -4.52 7.02
CA ASP A 201 18.00 -5.32 8.21
C ASP A 201 18.69 -4.47 9.31
N ALA A 202 19.67 -3.65 8.92
CA ALA A 202 20.30 -2.71 9.84
C ALA A 202 19.36 -1.67 10.45
N LEU A 203 18.33 -1.25 9.70
CA LEU A 203 17.29 -0.35 10.19
C LEU A 203 16.39 -1.06 11.22
N MET A 204 15.93 -2.27 10.92
CA MET A 204 15.09 -3.08 11.83
C MET A 204 15.82 -3.40 13.13
N ASP A 205 17.11 -3.73 13.06
CA ASP A 205 17.94 -4.02 14.23
C ASP A 205 18.14 -2.78 15.12
N ALA A 206 18.35 -1.62 14.51
CA ALA A 206 18.70 -0.39 15.22
C ALA A 206 17.48 0.36 15.78
N ALA A 207 16.33 0.30 15.10
CA ALA A 207 15.09 0.94 15.55
C ALA A 207 14.48 0.21 16.75
N ASP A 208 13.66 0.91 17.54
CA ASP A 208 12.98 0.29 18.67
C ASP A 208 11.82 -0.59 18.20
N LEU A 209 11.08 -0.12 17.22
CA LEU A 209 10.01 -0.83 16.53
C LEU A 209 10.12 -0.55 15.03
N SER A 210 9.59 -1.45 14.20
CA SER A 210 9.64 -1.29 12.75
C SER A 210 8.33 -1.69 12.06
N LEU A 211 8.05 -1.06 10.92
CA LEU A 211 7.01 -1.44 9.98
C LEU A 211 7.68 -1.94 8.69
N VAL A 212 7.33 -3.13 8.26
CA VAL A 212 7.89 -3.75 7.07
C VAL A 212 6.76 -4.17 6.14
N TYR A 213 6.84 -3.73 4.89
CA TYR A 213 5.98 -4.25 3.83
C TYR A 213 6.77 -5.31 3.04
N GLY A 214 6.17 -6.46 2.80
CA GLY A 214 6.88 -7.55 2.16
C GLY A 214 6.01 -8.68 1.62
N SER A 215 6.65 -9.59 0.89
CA SER A 215 6.04 -10.83 0.39
C SER A 215 5.78 -11.83 1.52
N GLU A 216 5.09 -12.93 1.20
CA GLU A 216 4.91 -14.06 2.13
C GLU A 216 6.21 -14.56 2.75
N ALA A 217 7.28 -14.64 1.95
CA ALA A 217 8.60 -15.02 2.45
C ALA A 217 9.12 -14.04 3.51
N THR A 218 8.85 -12.75 3.35
CA THR A 218 9.18 -11.72 4.36
C THR A 218 8.34 -11.90 5.62
N VAL A 219 7.03 -12.14 5.47
CA VAL A 219 6.12 -12.42 6.60
C VAL A 219 6.61 -13.65 7.37
N ALA A 220 6.91 -14.75 6.67
CA ALA A 220 7.39 -15.98 7.28
C ALA A 220 8.74 -15.78 8.02
N ARG A 221 9.67 -15.05 7.43
CA ARG A 221 10.99 -14.74 8.03
C ARG A 221 10.88 -13.92 9.32
N LEU A 222 9.93 -13.00 9.39
CA LEU A 222 9.78 -12.07 10.51
C LEU A 222 8.70 -12.50 11.53
N ARG A 223 8.07 -13.65 11.30
CA ARG A 223 7.03 -14.19 12.21
C ARG A 223 7.58 -14.35 13.63
N GLY A 224 6.81 -13.87 14.60
CA GLY A 224 7.18 -13.95 16.03
C GLY A 224 8.13 -12.86 16.51
N ASN A 225 8.56 -11.93 15.65
CA ASN A 225 9.31 -10.75 16.07
C ASN A 225 8.34 -9.64 16.52
N ASP A 226 8.15 -9.49 17.83
CA ASP A 226 7.23 -8.52 18.44
C ASP A 226 7.64 -7.05 18.27
N ARG A 227 8.87 -6.80 17.76
CA ARG A 227 9.37 -5.47 17.42
C ARG A 227 9.08 -5.08 15.98
N VAL A 228 8.56 -5.99 15.14
CA VAL A 228 8.31 -5.74 13.72
C VAL A 228 6.85 -5.99 13.37
N LEU A 229 6.15 -4.95 12.96
CA LEU A 229 4.85 -5.07 12.33
C LEU A 229 5.05 -5.36 10.84
N VAL A 230 4.66 -6.56 10.41
CA VAL A 230 4.80 -6.95 9.00
C VAL A 230 3.45 -6.83 8.31
N ARG A 231 3.42 -6.12 7.18
CA ARG A 231 2.27 -6.05 6.27
C ARG A 231 2.59 -6.85 5.01
N GLY A 232 1.87 -7.94 4.84
CA GLY A 232 2.02 -8.89 3.74
C GLY A 232 1.04 -8.64 2.58
N PRO A 233 0.87 -9.65 1.69
CA PRO A 233 -0.19 -9.65 0.68
C PRO A 233 -1.57 -9.49 1.31
N GLY A 234 -2.45 -8.75 0.62
CA GLY A 234 -3.77 -8.42 1.16
C GLY A 234 -4.82 -9.50 0.92
N ARG A 235 -4.76 -10.18 -0.22
CA ARG A 235 -5.71 -11.23 -0.64
C ARG A 235 -7.17 -10.84 -0.41
N SER A 236 -7.48 -9.57 -0.69
CA SER A 236 -8.79 -9.01 -0.42
C SER A 236 -9.85 -9.64 -1.30
N LYS A 237 -11.02 -9.92 -0.72
CA LYS A 237 -12.08 -10.70 -1.36
C LYS A 237 -13.41 -9.96 -1.38
N ILE A 238 -14.30 -10.37 -2.27
CA ILE A 238 -15.71 -9.98 -2.27
C ILE A 238 -16.56 -11.25 -2.31
N LEU A 239 -17.55 -11.34 -1.44
CA LEU A 239 -18.64 -12.28 -1.56
C LEU A 239 -19.85 -11.59 -2.19
N VAL A 240 -20.40 -12.22 -3.24
CA VAL A 240 -21.63 -11.81 -3.91
C VAL A 240 -22.70 -12.84 -3.62
N ASP A 241 -23.52 -12.56 -2.62
CA ASP A 241 -24.64 -13.40 -2.17
C ASP A 241 -25.97 -12.64 -2.34
N VAL A 242 -26.05 -11.89 -3.42
CA VAL A 242 -27.23 -11.15 -3.91
C VAL A 242 -27.34 -11.32 -5.41
N PRO A 243 -28.52 -11.07 -6.01
CA PRO A 243 -28.65 -11.06 -7.47
C PRO A 243 -27.66 -10.10 -8.12
N VAL A 244 -27.01 -10.56 -9.18
CA VAL A 244 -26.01 -9.76 -9.92
C VAL A 244 -26.75 -8.85 -10.92
N ASP A 245 -26.79 -7.57 -10.63
CA ASP A 245 -27.26 -6.53 -11.52
C ASP A 245 -26.08 -5.65 -12.03
N GLU A 246 -26.39 -4.67 -12.90
CA GLU A 246 -25.38 -3.76 -13.45
C GLU A 246 -24.63 -2.98 -12.35
N ALA A 247 -25.32 -2.62 -11.27
CA ALA A 247 -24.69 -1.87 -10.18
C ALA A 247 -23.74 -2.74 -9.33
N VAL A 248 -24.01 -4.03 -9.20
CA VAL A 248 -23.07 -5.00 -8.62
C VAL A 248 -21.86 -5.18 -9.53
N LEU A 249 -22.07 -5.35 -10.84
CA LEU A 249 -20.98 -5.48 -11.82
C LEU A 249 -20.09 -4.23 -11.83
N ASP A 250 -20.68 -3.02 -11.85
CA ASP A 250 -19.93 -1.76 -11.79
C ASP A 250 -19.07 -1.67 -10.53
N HIS A 251 -19.63 -2.06 -9.39
CA HIS A 251 -18.89 -2.10 -8.12
C HIS A 251 -17.71 -3.08 -8.18
N LEU A 252 -17.93 -4.31 -8.68
CA LEU A 252 -16.85 -5.30 -8.81
C LEU A 252 -15.73 -4.83 -9.74
N ILE A 253 -16.08 -4.27 -10.91
CA ILE A 253 -15.11 -3.73 -11.86
C ILE A 253 -14.27 -2.63 -11.21
N ALA A 254 -14.93 -1.69 -10.51
CA ALA A 254 -14.23 -0.61 -9.81
C ALA A 254 -13.27 -1.13 -8.74
N GLU A 255 -13.67 -2.14 -7.94
CA GLU A 255 -12.87 -2.70 -6.86
C GLU A 255 -11.68 -3.56 -7.36
N ILE A 256 -11.85 -4.23 -8.50
CA ILE A 256 -10.78 -5.04 -9.13
C ILE A 256 -9.74 -4.12 -9.79
N SER A 257 -10.20 -3.08 -10.52
CA SER A 257 -9.31 -2.25 -11.34
C SER A 257 -8.80 -0.98 -10.64
N ALA A 258 -9.30 -0.66 -9.43
CA ALA A 258 -8.91 0.54 -8.70
C ALA A 258 -7.38 0.69 -8.61
N ASP A 259 -6.88 1.89 -8.93
CA ASP A 259 -5.46 2.24 -8.89
C ASP A 259 -4.54 1.25 -9.65
N GLY A 260 -5.07 0.64 -10.71
CA GLY A 260 -4.34 -0.32 -11.52
C GLY A 260 -4.20 -1.72 -10.90
N GLY A 261 -5.02 -2.07 -9.92
CA GLY A 261 -4.95 -3.38 -9.26
C GLY A 261 -3.71 -3.58 -8.39
N VAL A 262 -3.02 -2.51 -7.99
CA VAL A 262 -1.72 -2.60 -7.28
C VAL A 262 -1.81 -2.42 -5.76
N ARG A 263 -2.99 -2.10 -5.22
CA ARG A 263 -3.17 -2.00 -3.77
C ARG A 263 -3.34 -3.38 -3.14
N CYS A 264 -2.90 -3.53 -1.91
CA CYS A 264 -3.21 -4.71 -1.08
C CYS A 264 -4.71 -4.89 -0.78
N THR A 265 -5.51 -3.83 -0.94
CA THR A 265 -6.97 -3.87 -0.80
C THR A 265 -7.73 -4.13 -2.09
N ASN A 266 -7.06 -4.24 -3.25
CA ASN A 266 -7.73 -4.63 -4.47
C ASN A 266 -8.32 -6.03 -4.34
N THR A 267 -9.46 -6.24 -5.01
CA THR A 267 -10.12 -7.55 -5.02
C THR A 267 -9.31 -8.53 -5.84
N THR A 268 -8.82 -9.58 -5.20
CA THR A 268 -8.09 -10.68 -5.84
C THR A 268 -8.96 -11.91 -6.04
N ALA A 269 -10.04 -12.06 -5.27
CA ALA A 269 -11.02 -13.15 -5.46
C ALA A 269 -12.45 -12.64 -5.24
N VAL A 270 -13.36 -13.16 -6.06
CA VAL A 270 -14.80 -12.96 -5.95
C VAL A 270 -15.45 -14.34 -5.78
N PHE A 271 -16.20 -14.48 -4.71
CA PHE A 271 -17.01 -15.65 -4.43
C PHE A 271 -18.48 -15.33 -4.68
N THR A 272 -19.26 -16.28 -5.17
CA THR A 272 -20.70 -16.06 -5.37
C THR A 272 -21.52 -17.30 -5.07
N SER A 273 -22.70 -17.08 -4.48
CA SER A 273 -23.73 -18.12 -4.30
C SER A 273 -24.56 -18.35 -5.57
N GLY A 274 -24.43 -17.46 -6.57
CA GLY A 274 -25.06 -17.58 -7.87
C GLY A 274 -24.20 -18.31 -8.90
N ASP A 275 -24.48 -18.08 -10.19
CA ASP A 275 -23.71 -18.67 -11.29
C ASP A 275 -22.34 -17.97 -11.42
N HIS A 276 -21.30 -18.59 -10.86
CA HIS A 276 -19.93 -18.06 -10.87
C HIS A 276 -19.35 -17.96 -12.29
N ARG A 277 -19.77 -18.85 -13.21
CA ARG A 277 -19.28 -18.82 -14.60
C ARG A 277 -19.88 -17.64 -15.35
N ALA A 278 -21.19 -17.42 -15.21
CA ALA A 278 -21.85 -16.25 -15.80
C ALA A 278 -21.27 -14.93 -15.23
N LEU A 279 -21.01 -14.87 -13.92
CA LEU A 279 -20.36 -13.71 -13.30
C LEU A 279 -18.95 -13.50 -13.85
N ALA A 280 -18.14 -14.54 -13.93
CA ALA A 280 -16.77 -14.45 -14.45
C ALA A 280 -16.74 -13.99 -15.92
N GLU A 281 -17.68 -14.45 -16.76
CA GLU A 281 -17.84 -14.01 -18.14
C GLU A 281 -18.20 -12.53 -18.24
N ALA A 282 -19.13 -12.05 -17.42
CA ALA A 282 -19.52 -10.65 -17.40
C ALA A 282 -18.34 -9.75 -16.96
N LEU A 283 -17.58 -10.16 -15.94
CA LEU A 283 -16.37 -9.47 -15.50
C LEU A 283 -15.29 -9.45 -16.58
N ALA A 284 -15.05 -10.58 -17.24
CA ALA A 284 -14.05 -10.71 -18.30
C ALA A 284 -14.33 -9.75 -19.47
N GLY A 285 -15.55 -9.71 -19.95
CA GLY A 285 -15.94 -8.80 -21.04
C GLY A 285 -15.72 -7.33 -20.70
N ARG A 286 -16.08 -6.91 -19.48
CA ARG A 286 -15.95 -5.51 -19.05
C ARG A 286 -14.51 -5.12 -18.72
N LEU A 287 -13.77 -5.96 -18.02
CA LEU A 287 -12.36 -5.71 -17.67
C LEU A 287 -11.46 -5.70 -18.91
N ALA A 288 -11.72 -6.58 -19.87
CA ALA A 288 -10.96 -6.63 -21.11
C ALA A 288 -11.06 -5.36 -21.96
N ALA A 289 -12.11 -4.57 -21.78
CA ALA A 289 -12.29 -3.29 -22.47
C ALA A 289 -11.38 -2.15 -21.92
N LEU A 290 -10.69 -2.36 -20.78
CA LEU A 290 -9.76 -1.37 -20.22
C LEU A 290 -8.53 -1.19 -21.13
N PRO A 291 -8.21 0.05 -21.57
CA PRO A 291 -7.16 0.26 -22.53
C PRO A 291 -5.77 0.13 -21.94
N GLY A 292 -4.84 -0.52 -22.66
CA GLY A 292 -3.42 -0.49 -22.38
C GLY A 292 -2.79 0.80 -22.88
N LEU A 293 -2.51 1.74 -21.98
CA LEU A 293 -1.99 3.07 -22.28
C LEU A 293 -0.67 3.33 -21.53
N PRO A 294 0.20 4.25 -22.01
CA PRO A 294 1.33 4.73 -21.22
C PRO A 294 0.88 5.27 -19.87
N VAL A 295 1.65 5.03 -18.80
CA VAL A 295 1.27 5.45 -17.41
C VAL A 295 1.05 6.95 -17.25
N THR A 296 1.64 7.76 -18.13
CA THR A 296 1.51 9.22 -18.13
C THR A 296 0.29 9.73 -18.90
N ASP A 297 -0.45 8.86 -19.62
CA ASP A 297 -1.74 9.24 -20.21
C ASP A 297 -2.76 9.46 -19.09
N ALA A 298 -3.51 10.55 -19.17
CA ALA A 298 -4.53 10.88 -18.15
C ALA A 298 -5.66 9.84 -18.06
N ARG A 299 -5.87 9.06 -19.12
CA ARG A 299 -6.88 7.98 -19.20
C ARG A 299 -6.33 6.62 -18.74
N ALA A 300 -5.02 6.54 -18.44
CA ALA A 300 -4.41 5.27 -18.01
C ALA A 300 -5.03 4.79 -16.72
N VAL A 301 -5.45 3.53 -16.71
CA VAL A 301 -6.02 2.82 -15.55
C VAL A 301 -5.25 1.53 -15.24
N LEU A 302 -4.45 1.03 -16.17
CA LEU A 302 -3.66 -0.19 -16.02
C LEU A 302 -2.21 0.11 -15.67
N PRO A 303 -1.55 -0.75 -14.88
CA PRO A 303 -0.15 -0.58 -14.56
C PRO A 303 0.72 -0.96 -15.77
N VAL A 304 1.85 -0.28 -15.89
CA VAL A 304 2.89 -0.59 -16.86
C VAL A 304 4.12 -1.13 -16.14
N ARG A 305 4.79 -2.07 -16.77
CA ARG A 305 6.04 -2.68 -16.26
C ARG A 305 7.06 -2.76 -17.40
N PRO A 306 8.35 -2.90 -17.08
CA PRO A 306 9.30 -3.36 -18.07
C PRO A 306 8.78 -4.64 -18.74
N ARG A 307 8.86 -4.73 -20.06
CA ARG A 307 8.24 -5.79 -20.86
C ARG A 307 8.52 -7.20 -20.34
N LYS A 308 9.78 -7.50 -20.02
CA LYS A 308 10.18 -8.81 -19.46
C LYS A 308 9.49 -9.11 -18.12
N GLU A 309 9.27 -8.09 -17.31
CA GLU A 309 8.56 -8.25 -16.03
C GLU A 309 7.07 -8.48 -16.26
N ALA A 310 6.44 -7.74 -17.18
CA ALA A 310 5.04 -7.94 -17.54
C ALA A 310 4.81 -9.38 -18.05
N GLU A 311 5.68 -9.87 -18.94
CA GLU A 311 5.66 -11.24 -19.42
C GLU A 311 5.88 -12.26 -18.28
N GLY A 312 6.80 -11.95 -17.36
CA GLY A 312 7.06 -12.78 -16.17
C GLY A 312 5.87 -12.86 -15.21
N LEU A 313 5.12 -11.78 -15.03
CA LEU A 313 3.89 -11.74 -14.22
C LEU A 313 2.78 -12.60 -14.85
N ARG A 314 2.61 -12.52 -16.17
CA ARG A 314 1.68 -13.41 -16.90
C ARG A 314 2.08 -14.86 -16.77
N ALA A 315 3.34 -15.19 -16.94
CA ALA A 315 3.83 -16.55 -16.73
C ALA A 315 3.63 -17.02 -15.27
N ALA A 316 3.72 -16.12 -14.28
CA ALA A 316 3.41 -16.45 -12.89
C ALA A 316 1.92 -16.77 -12.70
N LEU A 317 1.03 -16.00 -13.33
CA LEU A 317 -0.41 -16.29 -13.32
C LEU A 317 -0.72 -17.66 -13.93
N HIS A 318 -0.15 -17.96 -15.10
CA HIS A 318 -0.35 -19.27 -15.75
C HIS A 318 0.13 -20.44 -14.88
N ARG A 319 1.25 -20.27 -14.17
CA ARG A 319 1.71 -21.28 -13.20
C ARG A 319 0.75 -21.48 -12.04
N ALA A 320 0.12 -20.40 -11.57
CA ALA A 320 -0.88 -20.47 -10.51
C ALA A 320 -2.23 -21.02 -10.98
N ALA A 321 -2.47 -21.02 -12.29
CA ALA A 321 -3.78 -21.37 -12.87
C ALA A 321 -4.22 -22.81 -12.53
N GLN A 322 -3.32 -23.81 -12.60
CA GLN A 322 -3.58 -25.20 -12.17
C GLN A 322 -4.96 -25.73 -12.59
N GLY A 323 -5.36 -25.51 -13.84
CA GLY A 323 -6.66 -25.92 -14.38
C GLY A 323 -7.77 -24.87 -14.34
N ALA A 324 -7.52 -23.69 -13.76
CA ALA A 324 -8.41 -22.54 -13.92
C ALA A 324 -8.42 -22.05 -15.38
N VAL A 325 -9.54 -21.46 -15.79
CA VAL A 325 -9.71 -20.91 -17.13
C VAL A 325 -9.56 -19.40 -17.08
N ASP A 326 -8.62 -18.83 -17.84
CA ASP A 326 -8.56 -17.38 -18.08
C ASP A 326 -9.58 -16.98 -19.14
N LEU A 327 -10.65 -16.34 -18.72
CA LEU A 327 -11.75 -15.93 -19.59
C LEU A 327 -11.45 -14.65 -20.38
N THR A 328 -10.36 -13.93 -20.04
CA THR A 328 -9.99 -12.69 -20.74
C THR A 328 -9.14 -12.92 -21.99
N GLU A 329 -8.39 -14.02 -22.09
CA GLU A 329 -7.45 -14.27 -23.18
C GLU A 329 -8.09 -14.11 -24.57
N ARG A 330 -9.29 -14.64 -24.75
CA ARG A 330 -10.02 -14.58 -26.03
C ARG A 330 -10.31 -13.14 -26.51
N TYR A 331 -10.41 -12.19 -25.59
CA TYR A 331 -10.64 -10.78 -25.94
C TYR A 331 -9.36 -10.07 -26.41
N TYR A 332 -8.20 -10.70 -26.19
CA TYR A 332 -6.90 -10.10 -26.50
C TYR A 332 -6.24 -10.70 -27.76
N GLU A 333 -6.80 -11.75 -28.33
CA GLU A 333 -6.22 -12.46 -29.49
C GLU A 333 -6.00 -11.50 -30.70
N ALA A 334 -6.97 -10.61 -30.95
CA ALA A 334 -6.89 -9.66 -32.04
C ALA A 334 -5.92 -8.48 -31.78
N ASP A 335 -5.57 -8.21 -30.52
CA ASP A 335 -4.83 -7.03 -30.06
C ASP A 335 -3.39 -7.34 -29.61
N GLY A 336 -2.84 -8.48 -29.99
CA GLY A 336 -1.46 -8.85 -29.66
C GLY A 336 -1.27 -9.49 -28.27
N GLY A 337 -2.35 -9.90 -27.59
CA GLY A 337 -2.31 -10.68 -26.36
C GLY A 337 -2.50 -9.89 -25.07
N PRO A 338 -2.29 -10.55 -23.92
CA PRO A 338 -2.60 -10.00 -22.61
C PRO A 338 -1.58 -8.98 -22.08
N VAL A 339 -0.55 -8.66 -22.85
CA VAL A 339 0.49 -7.66 -22.54
C VAL A 339 0.54 -6.69 -23.71
N THR A 340 0.06 -5.47 -23.51
CA THR A 340 0.04 -4.43 -24.55
C THR A 340 1.33 -3.64 -24.50
N VAL A 341 2.15 -3.71 -25.54
CA VAL A 341 3.35 -2.87 -25.68
C VAL A 341 2.94 -1.41 -25.81
N VAL A 342 3.40 -0.58 -24.91
CA VAL A 342 3.13 0.88 -24.88
C VAL A 342 4.36 1.70 -25.23
N ASP A 343 5.56 1.09 -25.16
CA ASP A 343 6.84 1.60 -25.58
C ASP A 343 7.77 0.41 -25.88
N GLU A 344 8.96 0.63 -26.48
CA GLU A 344 9.91 -0.42 -26.88
C GLU A 344 10.18 -1.41 -25.72
N ASP A 345 10.46 -0.90 -24.53
CA ASP A 345 10.79 -1.69 -23.35
C ASP A 345 9.65 -1.74 -22.28
N ALA A 346 8.51 -1.12 -22.54
CA ALA A 346 7.42 -0.99 -21.58
C ALA A 346 6.12 -1.62 -22.10
N ALA A 347 5.40 -2.28 -21.19
CA ALA A 347 4.12 -2.90 -21.50
C ALA A 347 3.08 -2.72 -20.40
N ALA A 348 1.84 -2.43 -20.78
CA ALA A 348 0.70 -2.44 -19.91
C ALA A 348 0.21 -3.87 -19.69
N LEU A 349 -0.07 -4.20 -18.43
CA LEU A 349 -0.65 -5.48 -18.03
C LEU A 349 -2.18 -5.39 -18.13
N ARG A 350 -2.74 -6.08 -19.11
CA ARG A 350 -4.21 -6.18 -19.27
C ARG A 350 -4.81 -7.07 -18.18
N PRO A 351 -6.05 -6.83 -17.75
CA PRO A 351 -6.69 -7.61 -16.70
C PRO A 351 -6.73 -9.11 -16.96
N ALA A 352 -6.90 -9.90 -15.90
CA ALA A 352 -7.15 -11.33 -15.99
C ALA A 352 -8.34 -11.73 -15.11
N VAL A 353 -9.21 -12.59 -15.63
CA VAL A 353 -10.32 -13.17 -14.90
C VAL A 353 -10.21 -14.69 -14.95
N MET A 354 -9.78 -15.26 -13.84
CA MET A 354 -9.58 -16.69 -13.65
C MET A 354 -10.86 -17.32 -13.09
N CYS A 355 -11.48 -18.24 -13.81
CA CYS A 355 -12.65 -18.97 -13.35
C CYS A 355 -12.26 -20.33 -12.80
N VAL A 356 -12.72 -20.67 -11.60
CA VAL A 356 -12.48 -21.94 -10.94
C VAL A 356 -13.79 -22.56 -10.45
N ASP A 357 -13.84 -23.90 -10.39
CA ASP A 357 -15.06 -24.65 -10.04
C ASP A 357 -15.14 -25.01 -8.55
N ARG A 358 -14.17 -24.59 -7.74
CA ARG A 358 -14.09 -24.91 -6.31
C ARG A 358 -13.61 -23.72 -5.50
N SER A 359 -14.22 -23.53 -4.33
CA SER A 359 -13.90 -22.47 -3.37
C SER A 359 -12.54 -22.63 -2.66
N ASP A 360 -11.93 -23.82 -2.74
CA ASP A 360 -10.63 -24.16 -2.14
C ASP A 360 -9.49 -24.25 -3.18
N HIS A 361 -9.71 -23.73 -4.40
CA HIS A 361 -8.68 -23.78 -5.44
C HIS A 361 -7.44 -22.98 -5.02
N PRO A 362 -6.20 -23.54 -5.13
CA PRO A 362 -4.98 -22.92 -4.62
C PRO A 362 -4.65 -21.56 -5.26
N GLY A 363 -5.15 -21.30 -6.48
CA GLY A 363 -5.00 -20.02 -7.16
C GLY A 363 -5.68 -18.84 -6.47
N LEU A 364 -6.73 -19.09 -5.68
CA LEU A 364 -7.50 -18.04 -4.99
C LEU A 364 -6.69 -17.19 -4.01
N GLY A 365 -5.53 -17.69 -3.55
CA GLY A 365 -4.57 -16.94 -2.74
C GLY A 365 -3.54 -16.10 -3.54
N THR A 366 -3.62 -16.13 -4.89
CA THR A 366 -2.63 -15.45 -5.74
C THR A 366 -2.95 -13.97 -5.86
N GLU A 367 -2.04 -13.12 -5.39
CA GLU A 367 -2.08 -11.67 -5.57
C GLU A 367 -0.97 -11.23 -6.51
N LEU A 368 -1.33 -10.53 -7.59
CA LEU A 368 -0.40 -10.00 -8.57
C LEU A 368 -0.60 -8.48 -8.73
N PRO A 369 0.46 -7.71 -9.06
CA PRO A 369 0.40 -6.25 -9.11
C PRO A 369 -0.23 -5.72 -10.41
N PHE A 370 -1.40 -6.21 -10.77
CA PHE A 370 -2.26 -5.74 -11.85
C PHE A 370 -3.68 -6.28 -11.63
N PRO A 371 -4.72 -5.77 -12.32
CA PRO A 371 -6.09 -6.27 -12.16
C PRO A 371 -6.19 -7.74 -12.55
N CYS A 372 -6.12 -8.62 -11.54
CA CYS A 372 -6.19 -10.07 -11.68
C CYS A 372 -7.13 -10.61 -10.61
N VAL A 373 -8.24 -11.20 -11.03
CA VAL A 373 -9.28 -11.68 -10.13
C VAL A 373 -9.61 -13.15 -10.39
N TRP A 374 -9.79 -13.89 -9.31
CA TRP A 374 -10.26 -15.28 -9.31
C TRP A 374 -11.74 -15.29 -8.96
N VAL A 375 -12.55 -16.02 -9.73
CA VAL A 375 -14.00 -16.15 -9.48
C VAL A 375 -14.30 -17.60 -9.16
N ALA A 376 -14.93 -17.82 -8.00
CA ALA A 376 -15.23 -19.15 -7.47
C ALA A 376 -16.70 -19.27 -7.02
N PRO A 377 -17.28 -20.49 -7.06
CA PRO A 377 -18.55 -20.74 -6.38
C PRO A 377 -18.37 -20.63 -4.86
N TRP A 378 -19.45 -20.31 -4.16
CA TRP A 378 -19.54 -20.35 -2.71
C TRP A 378 -20.95 -20.75 -2.29
N GLY A 379 -21.04 -21.53 -1.23
CA GLY A 379 -22.31 -21.90 -0.63
C GLY A 379 -22.33 -21.59 0.86
N ARG A 380 -23.51 -21.25 1.41
CA ARG A 380 -23.65 -20.84 2.82
C ARG A 380 -23.07 -21.88 3.81
N GLN A 381 -23.12 -23.16 3.46
CA GLN A 381 -22.57 -24.26 4.26
C GLN A 381 -21.04 -24.23 4.38
N GLU A 382 -20.34 -23.50 3.52
CA GLU A 382 -18.89 -23.33 3.58
C GLU A 382 -18.50 -22.25 4.62
N GLY A 383 -19.48 -21.40 5.01
CA GLY A 383 -19.28 -20.33 5.96
C GLY A 383 -18.20 -19.35 5.54
N ILE A 384 -17.47 -18.86 6.54
CA ILE A 384 -16.41 -17.86 6.34
C ILE A 384 -15.08 -18.48 5.86
N GLY A 385 -14.92 -19.81 5.90
CA GLY A 385 -13.65 -20.48 5.63
C GLY A 385 -12.96 -20.05 4.32
N PRO A 386 -13.61 -20.10 3.13
CA PRO A 386 -13.01 -19.65 1.88
C PRO A 386 -12.71 -18.15 1.81
N LEU A 387 -13.36 -17.36 2.67
CA LEU A 387 -13.26 -15.90 2.74
C LEU A 387 -12.19 -15.42 3.73
N ASP A 388 -11.65 -16.30 4.56
CA ASP A 388 -10.62 -16.01 5.55
C ASP A 388 -9.28 -15.60 4.88
N ASP A 389 -8.30 -15.17 5.68
CA ASP A 389 -7.02 -14.62 5.20
C ASP A 389 -7.24 -13.45 4.21
N SER A 390 -8.01 -12.44 4.66
CA SER A 390 -8.38 -11.26 3.89
C SER A 390 -8.03 -9.98 4.62
N LEU A 391 -7.27 -9.10 3.96
CA LEU A 391 -7.05 -7.74 4.47
C LEU A 391 -8.36 -6.93 4.44
N ALA A 392 -9.13 -7.06 3.36
CA ALA A 392 -10.45 -6.48 3.24
C ALA A 392 -11.42 -7.50 2.62
N LEU A 393 -12.47 -7.81 3.34
CA LEU A 393 -13.59 -8.61 2.88
C LEU A 393 -14.81 -7.71 2.67
N THR A 394 -15.33 -7.68 1.44
CA THR A 394 -16.62 -7.03 1.17
C THR A 394 -17.70 -8.10 1.08
N LEU A 395 -18.78 -7.92 1.82
CA LEU A 395 -19.93 -8.82 1.83
C LEU A 395 -21.13 -8.11 1.16
N LEU A 396 -21.50 -8.60 -0.01
CA LEU A 396 -22.75 -8.24 -0.68
C LEU A 396 -23.76 -9.34 -0.34
N THR A 397 -24.35 -9.26 0.83
CA THR A 397 -25.29 -10.26 1.40
C THR A 397 -26.31 -9.59 2.30
N ASP A 398 -27.49 -10.17 2.43
CA ASP A 398 -28.50 -9.80 3.42
C ASP A 398 -28.42 -10.68 4.69
N ASP A 399 -27.48 -11.65 4.75
CA ASP A 399 -27.27 -12.52 5.91
C ASP A 399 -26.46 -11.82 7.01
N ALA A 400 -27.16 -11.25 7.98
CA ALA A 400 -26.51 -10.59 9.13
C ALA A 400 -25.64 -11.54 9.97
N ALA A 401 -25.99 -12.83 10.07
CA ALA A 401 -25.19 -13.79 10.81
C ALA A 401 -23.84 -14.03 10.14
N LEU A 402 -23.78 -14.02 8.81
CA LEU A 402 -22.51 -14.11 8.06
C LEU A 402 -21.63 -12.88 8.26
N VAL A 403 -22.24 -11.69 8.38
CA VAL A 403 -21.50 -10.46 8.68
C VAL A 403 -20.89 -10.54 10.08
N ASP A 404 -21.63 -11.02 11.07
CA ASP A 404 -21.13 -11.20 12.44
C ASP A 404 -20.00 -12.25 12.47
N GLU A 405 -20.16 -13.38 11.77
CA GLU A 405 -19.10 -14.40 11.62
C GLU A 405 -17.82 -13.79 11.03
N ALA A 406 -17.93 -12.93 10.02
CA ALA A 406 -16.79 -12.26 9.39
C ALA A 406 -16.09 -11.27 10.33
N LEU A 407 -16.85 -10.55 11.16
CA LEU A 407 -16.30 -9.60 12.14
C LEU A 407 -15.54 -10.31 13.26
N GLU A 408 -15.92 -11.54 13.59
CA GLU A 408 -15.25 -12.35 14.63
C GLU A 408 -14.07 -13.17 14.07
N ALA A 409 -13.96 -13.32 12.75
CA ALA A 409 -12.90 -14.11 12.10
C ALA A 409 -11.53 -13.45 12.24
N PRO A 410 -10.53 -14.08 12.90
CA PRO A 410 -9.24 -13.46 13.20
C PRO A 410 -8.37 -13.23 11.95
N GLY A 411 -8.63 -13.93 10.86
CA GLY A 411 -7.91 -13.77 9.59
C GLY A 411 -8.46 -12.65 8.70
N ILE A 412 -9.60 -12.02 9.06
CA ILE A 412 -10.19 -10.92 8.33
C ILE A 412 -9.90 -9.61 9.07
N ARG A 413 -9.23 -8.65 8.40
CA ARG A 413 -8.79 -7.41 9.04
C ARG A 413 -9.81 -6.27 8.94
N THR A 414 -10.53 -6.21 7.84
CA THR A 414 -11.56 -5.18 7.59
C THR A 414 -12.75 -5.83 6.92
N VAL A 415 -13.94 -5.64 7.49
CA VAL A 415 -15.21 -6.09 6.89
C VAL A 415 -15.94 -4.87 6.34
N LEU A 416 -16.36 -4.94 5.09
CA LEU A 416 -17.22 -3.95 4.43
C LEU A 416 -18.54 -4.65 4.08
N HIS A 417 -19.66 -4.07 4.50
CA HIS A 417 -20.98 -4.61 4.22
C HIS A 417 -21.74 -3.74 3.20
N GLY A 418 -22.22 -4.36 2.13
CA GLY A 418 -22.85 -3.68 1.00
C GLY A 418 -21.83 -3.09 0.03
N ARG A 419 -22.32 -2.30 -0.95
CA ARG A 419 -21.50 -1.69 -2.00
C ARG A 419 -20.74 -0.46 -1.49
N VAL A 420 -19.95 -0.63 -0.44
CA VAL A 420 -19.06 0.42 0.08
C VAL A 420 -17.78 0.43 -0.76
N PRO A 421 -17.48 1.48 -1.51
CA PRO A 421 -16.26 1.54 -2.29
C PRO A 421 -15.03 1.55 -1.36
N ARG A 422 -13.98 0.77 -1.66
CA ARG A 422 -12.74 0.74 -0.86
C ARG A 422 -11.91 2.03 -0.96
N TRP A 423 -12.21 2.90 -1.91
CA TRP A 423 -11.69 4.27 -1.94
C TRP A 423 -12.43 5.18 -0.95
N TRP A 424 -13.65 4.78 -0.50
CA TRP A 424 -14.31 5.45 0.62
C TRP A 424 -13.46 5.23 1.87
N ARG A 425 -13.10 6.31 2.48
CA ARG A 425 -12.21 6.26 3.65
C ARG A 425 -12.87 7.00 4.80
N ASP A 426 -13.16 6.26 5.83
CA ASP A 426 -13.16 6.83 7.16
C ASP A 426 -11.70 6.79 7.65
N PRO A 427 -11.06 7.94 7.93
CA PRO A 427 -9.70 7.98 8.44
C PRO A 427 -9.54 7.28 9.79
N HIS A 428 -10.65 6.97 10.46
CA HIS A 428 -10.69 6.24 11.72
C HIS A 428 -10.85 4.74 11.54
N LEU A 429 -11.17 4.25 10.33
CA LEU A 429 -11.26 2.82 10.06
C LEU A 429 -9.86 2.21 10.11
N PRO A 430 -9.61 1.16 10.92
CA PRO A 430 -8.34 0.46 10.88
C PRO A 430 -8.16 -0.24 9.54
N HIS A 431 -7.01 -0.03 8.91
CA HIS A 431 -6.71 -0.68 7.63
C HIS A 431 -6.18 -2.12 7.82
N ASP A 432 -5.27 -2.31 8.77
CA ASP A 432 -4.68 -3.59 9.17
C ASP A 432 -4.35 -3.47 10.66
N GLY A 433 -5.41 -3.28 11.46
CA GLY A 433 -5.33 -2.85 12.83
C GLY A 433 -4.88 -1.39 13.00
N TYR A 434 -4.95 -0.89 14.21
CA TYR A 434 -4.47 0.44 14.55
C TYR A 434 -2.97 0.45 14.80
N LEU A 435 -2.23 1.31 14.10
CA LEU A 435 -0.79 1.44 14.32
C LEU A 435 -0.47 1.84 15.77
N GLY A 436 -1.34 2.60 16.42
CA GLY A 436 -1.22 2.97 17.83
C GLY A 436 -1.16 1.77 18.77
N GLN A 437 -1.89 0.68 18.50
CA GLN A 437 -1.85 -0.54 19.31
C GLN A 437 -0.46 -1.23 19.29
N PHE A 438 0.24 -1.12 18.16
CA PHE A 438 1.60 -1.63 18.03
C PHE A 438 2.64 -0.70 18.68
N LEU A 439 2.47 0.61 18.53
CA LEU A 439 3.47 1.61 18.93
C LEU A 439 3.36 2.01 20.41
N MET A 440 2.20 1.87 21.01
CA MET A 440 1.88 2.42 22.32
C MET A 440 1.45 1.33 23.30
N GLU A 441 1.54 1.63 24.57
CA GLU A 441 1.04 0.79 25.66
C GLU A 441 0.32 1.61 26.74
N ALA A 442 -0.63 1.00 27.43
CA ALA A 442 -1.27 1.60 28.58
C ALA A 442 -0.41 1.37 29.84
N ARG A 443 -0.13 2.44 30.59
CA ARG A 443 0.54 2.36 31.90
C ARG A 443 -0.35 2.92 32.98
N GLY A 444 -0.43 2.23 34.10
CA GLY A 444 -1.08 2.75 35.29
C GLY A 444 -0.39 4.02 35.79
N PHE A 445 -1.18 5.01 36.17
CA PHE A 445 -0.70 6.27 36.76
C PHE A 445 -1.58 6.61 37.95
N ALA A 446 -0.96 6.76 39.12
CA ALA A 446 -1.61 7.30 40.31
C ALA A 446 -0.77 8.49 40.78
N GLY A 447 -1.42 9.61 41.00
CA GLY A 447 -0.80 10.83 41.54
C GLY A 447 -1.73 11.47 42.56
N SER A 448 -1.16 11.98 43.63
CA SER A 448 -1.87 12.77 44.65
C SER A 448 -2.10 14.20 44.17
#